data_206b3bd028541a422c8facd52f1ed195
#
_entry.id   206b3bd028541a422c8facd52f1ed195
#
_cell.length_a   1.000
_cell.length_b   1.000
_cell.length_c   1.000
_cell.angle_alpha   90.00
_cell.angle_beta   90.00
_cell.angle_gamma   90.00
#
_symmetry.space_group_name_H-M   'P 1'
#
loop_
_entity.id
_entity.type
_entity.pdbx_description
1 polymer ?
#
loop_
_entity_poly.entity_id
_entity_poly.type
_entity_poly.pdbx_seq_one_letter_code
_entity_poly.pdbx_strand_id
1 'polypeptide(L)' 'IDCIDLVAQGKSDWEIGQILGLSRDTVHEYVEGARRRYGVRRRTQLVLRAVRDGHLNIEALV' A
#
# COMPACT_ATOMS: atom_id res chain seq x y z
N ILE A 1 6.51 -5.83 -8.29
CA ILE A 1 5.21 -5.45 -7.70
C ILE A 1 5.44 -4.40 -6.61
N ASP A 2 4.62 -3.41 -6.58
CA ASP A 2 4.73 -2.29 -5.66
C ASP A 2 4.09 -2.62 -4.31
N CYS A 3 4.65 -2.06 -3.23
CA CYS A 3 4.10 -2.16 -1.88
C CYS A 3 2.63 -1.70 -1.84
N ILE A 4 2.29 -0.61 -2.52
CA ILE A 4 0.92 -0.09 -2.54
C ILE A 4 -0.03 -1.07 -3.24
N ASP A 5 0.42 -1.76 -4.27
CA ASP A 5 -0.38 -2.80 -4.93
C ASP A 5 -0.75 -3.91 -3.94
N LEU A 6 0.21 -4.32 -3.11
CA LEU A 6 -0.02 -5.36 -2.10
C LEU A 6 -0.95 -4.87 -1.00
N VAL A 7 -0.84 -3.60 -0.61
CA VAL A 7 -1.79 -2.98 0.33
C VAL A 7 -3.20 -3.04 -0.25
N ALA A 8 -3.35 -2.73 -1.52
CA ALA A 8 -4.63 -2.76 -2.23
C ALA A 8 -5.23 -4.16 -2.28
N GLN A 9 -4.37 -5.19 -2.34
CA GLN A 9 -4.80 -6.58 -2.33
C GLN A 9 -5.18 -7.09 -0.94
N GLY A 10 -5.11 -6.23 0.08
CA GLY A 10 -5.46 -6.59 1.45
C GLY A 10 -4.36 -7.31 2.21
N LYS A 11 -3.13 -7.28 1.72
CA LYS A 11 -2.01 -7.92 2.40
C LYS A 11 -1.61 -7.13 3.65
N SER A 12 -1.27 -7.86 4.71
CA SER A 12 -0.73 -7.26 5.93
C SER A 12 0.72 -6.82 5.71
N ASP A 13 1.23 -5.99 6.61
CA ASP A 13 2.63 -5.55 6.55
C ASP A 13 3.58 -6.75 6.61
N TRP A 14 3.26 -7.76 7.42
CA TRP A 14 4.07 -8.98 7.50
C TRP A 14 4.07 -9.72 6.16
N GLU A 15 2.90 -9.90 5.56
CA GLU A 15 2.78 -10.58 4.27
C GLU A 15 3.53 -9.83 3.16
N ILE A 16 3.40 -8.52 3.14
CA ILE A 16 4.12 -7.67 2.19
C ILE A 16 5.63 -7.84 2.38
N GLY A 17 6.08 -7.86 3.61
CA GLY A 17 7.49 -8.08 3.92
C GLY A 17 8.01 -9.42 3.40
N GLN A 18 7.21 -10.48 3.53
CA GLN A 18 7.57 -11.79 2.99
C GLN A 18 7.69 -11.76 1.47
N ILE A 19 6.76 -11.10 0.79
CA ILE A 19 6.73 -11.03 -0.67
C ILE A 19 7.89 -10.19 -1.20
N LEU A 20 8.19 -9.05 -0.57
CA LEU A 20 9.20 -8.11 -1.06
C LEU A 20 10.59 -8.32 -0.45
N GLY A 21 10.74 -9.25 0.50
CA GLY A 21 12.01 -9.47 1.17
C GLY A 21 12.38 -8.35 2.13
N LEU A 22 11.39 -7.73 2.77
CA LEU A 22 11.58 -6.63 3.71
C LEU A 22 11.07 -7.02 5.10
N SER A 23 11.57 -6.35 6.14
CA SER A 23 11.02 -6.51 7.48
C SER A 23 9.63 -5.87 7.55
N ARG A 24 8.81 -6.36 8.48
CA ARG A 24 7.50 -5.76 8.74
C ARG A 24 7.61 -4.28 9.11
N ASP A 25 8.62 -3.93 9.90
CA ASP A 25 8.84 -2.55 10.32
C ASP A 25 9.17 -1.64 9.14
N THR A 26 9.98 -2.13 8.20
CA THR A 26 10.31 -1.38 6.99
C THR A 26 9.06 -1.16 6.14
N VAL A 27 8.22 -2.19 5.98
CA VAL A 27 6.95 -2.08 5.26
C VAL A 27 6.04 -1.05 5.95
N HIS A 28 5.93 -1.13 7.29
CA HIS A 28 5.12 -0.19 8.06
C HIS A 28 5.57 1.25 7.82
N GLU A 29 6.87 1.52 7.88
CA GLU A 29 7.42 2.85 7.62
C GLU A 29 7.12 3.32 6.20
N TYR A 30 7.20 2.43 5.23
CA TYR A 30 6.88 2.77 3.85
C TYR A 30 5.41 3.18 3.71
N VAL A 31 4.51 2.41 4.30
CA VAL A 31 3.06 2.69 4.25
C VAL A 31 2.75 4.01 4.97
N GLU A 32 3.36 4.23 6.14
CA GLU A 32 3.17 5.48 6.88
C GLU A 32 3.70 6.69 6.10
N GLY A 33 4.84 6.54 5.44
CA GLY A 33 5.38 7.58 4.57
C GLY A 33 4.45 7.91 3.41
N ALA A 34 3.87 6.89 2.80
CA ALA A 34 2.90 7.06 1.72
C ALA A 34 1.64 7.78 2.20
N ARG A 35 1.14 7.40 3.39
CA ARG A 35 -0.02 8.07 3.98
C ARG A 35 0.23 9.56 4.18
N ARG A 36 1.40 9.92 4.68
CA ARG A 36 1.79 11.34 4.86
C ARG A 36 1.86 12.06 3.53
N ARG A 37 2.45 11.40 2.52
CA ARG A 37 2.59 12.00 1.18
C ARG A 37 1.25 12.30 0.54
N TYR A 38 0.30 11.37 0.66
CA TYR A 38 -1.04 11.54 0.11
C TYR A 38 -1.98 12.34 1.02
N GLY A 39 -1.57 12.63 2.25
CA GLY A 39 -2.39 13.38 3.19
C GLY A 39 -3.62 12.62 3.66
N VAL A 40 -3.55 11.31 3.76
CA VAL A 40 -4.67 10.46 4.18
C VAL A 40 -4.41 9.88 5.56
N ARG A 41 -5.48 9.60 6.30
CA ARG A 41 -5.40 9.08 7.67
C ARG A 41 -5.46 7.57 7.74
N ARG A 42 -6.17 6.93 6.80
CA ARG A 42 -6.45 5.50 6.83
C ARG A 42 -5.77 4.78 5.67
N ARG A 43 -5.37 3.55 5.93
CA ARG A 43 -4.76 2.68 4.92
C ARG A 43 -5.69 2.48 3.73
N THR A 44 -7.00 2.32 3.96
CA THR A 44 -7.98 2.18 2.89
C THR A 44 -8.08 3.44 2.02
N GLN A 45 -7.91 4.61 2.61
CA GLN A 45 -7.87 5.87 1.86
C GLN A 45 -6.64 5.96 0.96
N LEU A 46 -5.52 5.37 1.40
CA LEU A 46 -4.30 5.31 0.60
C LEU A 46 -4.55 4.54 -0.69
N VAL A 47 -5.26 3.41 -0.61
CA VAL A 47 -5.60 2.61 -1.78
C VAL A 47 -6.46 3.41 -2.77
N LEU A 48 -7.52 4.06 -2.25
CA LEU A 48 -8.42 4.86 -3.09
C LEU A 48 -7.67 6.01 -3.75
N ARG A 49 -6.77 6.66 -3.02
CA ARG A 49 -5.98 7.76 -3.56
C ARG A 49 -5.02 7.26 -4.65
N ALA A 50 -4.42 6.10 -4.46
CA ALA A 50 -3.52 5.52 -5.45
C ALA A 50 -4.26 5.18 -6.74
N VAL A 51 -5.48 4.66 -6.67
CA VAL A 51 -6.33 4.41 -7.84
C VAL A 51 -6.66 5.72 -8.54
N ARG A 52 -7.08 6.72 -7.77
CA ARG A 52 -7.43 8.05 -8.30
C ARG A 52 -6.27 8.71 -9.03
N ASP A 53 -5.06 8.56 -8.50
CA ASP A 53 -3.87 9.18 -9.09
C ASP A 53 -3.24 8.33 -10.19
N GLY A 54 -3.89 7.21 -10.57
CA GLY A 54 -3.44 6.37 -11.66
C GLY A 54 -2.33 5.39 -11.32
N HIS A 55 -2.02 5.22 -10.05
CA HIS A 55 -1.00 4.26 -9.60
C HIS A 55 -1.49 2.83 -9.59
N LEU A 56 -2.81 2.64 -9.48
CA LEU A 56 -3.44 1.33 -9.47
C LEU A 56 -4.63 1.34 -10.42
N ASN A 57 -4.84 0.20 -11.10
CA ASN A 57 -6.05 0.00 -11.89
C ASN A 57 -7.10 -0.61 -10.97
N ILE A 58 -8.29 -0.02 -10.93
CA ILE A 58 -9.39 -0.52 -10.09
C ILE A 58 -9.76 -1.97 -10.45
N GLU A 59 -9.59 -2.37 -11.72
CA GLU A 59 -9.85 -3.74 -12.15
C GLU A 59 -8.93 -4.74 -11.48
N ALA A 60 -7.74 -4.32 -11.04
CA ALA A 60 -6.79 -5.17 -10.34
C ALA A 60 -7.23 -5.47 -8.90
N LEU A 61 -8.23 -4.75 -8.39
CA LEU A 61 -8.72 -4.88 -7.01
C LEU A 61 -9.89 -5.87 -6.87
N VAL A 62 -10.39 -6.36 -7.97
CA VAL A 62 -11.55 -7.28 -7.98
C VAL A 62 -11.21 -8.67 -8.46
#